data_89afbc6334ef01ddfefa46531ee6f83c
#
_entry.id   89afbc6334ef01ddfefa46531ee6f83c
#
_cell.length_a   1.000
_cell.length_b   1.000
_cell.length_c   1.000
_cell.angle_alpha   90.00
_cell.angle_beta   90.00
_cell.angle_gamma   90.00
#
_symmetry.space_group_name_H-M   'P 1'
#
loop_
_entity.id
_entity.type
_entity.pdbx_description
1 polymer ?
#
loop_
_entity_poly.entity_id
_entity_poly.type
_entity_poly.pdbx_seq_one_letter_code
_entity_poly.pdbx_strand_id
1 'polypeptide(L)'
;SLKKFIKIFVGLIYVLLGVAIFLAGAEIGFWKIGQIIGQVFGSSDIKWLIIPIGMVIGFFVVMAEPSVQVLNKQVEGITAGSISRKTMLFTLAIGVAISIGLSFLRIILQIPMLYILVPGYAIALILSLFAPKIFSAIAFDSGGVASGPMTATFLLPMATGLITALCANVEGAGG
;
A
#
# COMPACT_ATOMS: atom_id res chain seq x y z
N SER A 1 -33.12 -21.41 -0.42
CA SER A 1 -33.69 -21.97 0.79
C SER A 1 -33.23 -21.15 1.99
N LEU A 2 -34.12 -20.96 2.98
CA LEU A 2 -33.89 -20.16 4.20
C LEU A 2 -32.58 -20.53 4.91
N LYS A 3 -32.20 -21.80 4.94
CA LYS A 3 -30.95 -22.29 5.53
C LYS A 3 -29.68 -21.75 4.82
N LYS A 4 -29.72 -21.58 3.48
CA LYS A 4 -28.59 -20.97 2.74
C LYS A 4 -28.49 -19.48 3.04
N PHE A 5 -29.62 -18.79 3.13
CA PHE A 5 -29.67 -17.36 3.47
C PHE A 5 -29.10 -17.10 4.87
N ILE A 6 -29.53 -17.88 5.87
CA ILE A 6 -29.02 -17.76 7.24
C ILE A 6 -27.50 -18.00 7.30
N LYS A 7 -26.98 -19.01 6.59
CA LYS A 7 -25.53 -19.26 6.53
C LYS A 7 -24.75 -18.09 5.93
N ILE A 8 -25.27 -17.49 4.86
CA ILE A 8 -24.63 -16.31 4.22
C ILE A 8 -24.68 -15.12 5.18
N PHE A 9 -25.81 -14.88 5.83
CA PHE A 9 -25.98 -13.77 6.77
C PHE A 9 -25.07 -13.89 7.99
N VAL A 10 -24.99 -15.07 8.58
CA VAL A 10 -24.08 -15.36 9.69
C VAL A 10 -22.61 -15.21 9.24
N GLY A 11 -22.26 -15.73 8.06
CA GLY A 11 -20.92 -15.54 7.49
C GLY A 11 -20.57 -14.07 7.29
N LEU A 12 -21.52 -13.25 6.82
CA LEU A 12 -21.33 -11.80 6.64
C LEU A 12 -21.03 -11.10 7.98
N ILE A 13 -21.77 -11.46 9.05
CA ILE A 13 -21.53 -10.92 10.39
C ILE A 13 -20.12 -11.29 10.88
N TYR A 14 -19.69 -12.54 10.72
CA TYR A 14 -18.34 -12.96 11.12
C TYR A 14 -17.24 -12.20 10.35
N VAL A 15 -17.43 -12.01 9.05
CA VAL A 15 -16.48 -11.24 8.22
C VAL A 15 -16.44 -9.79 8.70
N LEU A 16 -17.59 -9.17 8.93
CA LEU A 16 -17.67 -7.77 9.39
C LEU A 16 -16.99 -7.58 10.75
N LEU A 17 -17.27 -8.46 11.70
CA LEU A 17 -16.60 -8.42 13.01
C LEU A 17 -15.10 -8.68 12.90
N GLY A 18 -14.68 -9.65 12.09
CA GLY A 18 -13.26 -9.97 11.86
C GLY A 18 -12.51 -8.80 11.25
N VAL A 19 -13.06 -8.16 10.24
CA VAL A 19 -12.46 -6.96 9.60
C VAL A 19 -12.41 -5.79 10.57
N ALA A 20 -13.48 -5.54 11.33
CA ALA A 20 -13.52 -4.46 12.31
C ALA A 20 -12.44 -4.62 13.40
N ILE A 21 -12.31 -5.82 13.96
CA ILE A 21 -11.27 -6.12 14.97
C ILE A 21 -9.87 -6.02 14.36
N PHE A 22 -9.69 -6.53 13.14
CA PHE A 22 -8.40 -6.45 12.43
C PHE A 22 -7.99 -5.00 12.18
N LEU A 23 -8.90 -4.17 11.66
CA LEU A 23 -8.63 -2.76 11.38
C LEU A 23 -8.33 -1.98 12.67
N ALA A 24 -9.12 -2.17 13.71
CA ALA A 24 -8.89 -1.53 15.01
C ALA A 24 -7.52 -1.94 15.61
N GLY A 25 -7.17 -3.23 15.54
CA GLY A 25 -5.87 -3.72 16.00
C GLY A 25 -4.70 -3.17 15.19
N ALA A 26 -4.83 -3.12 13.87
CA ALA A 26 -3.82 -2.57 12.99
C ALA A 26 -3.62 -1.05 13.23
N GLU A 27 -4.71 -0.29 13.36
CA GLU A 27 -4.66 1.15 13.63
C GLU A 27 -4.02 1.45 14.99
N ILE A 28 -4.45 0.80 16.06
CA ILE A 28 -3.90 1.01 17.39
C ILE A 28 -2.43 0.59 17.47
N GLY A 29 -2.06 -0.53 16.84
CA GLY A 29 -0.72 -1.10 16.92
C GLY A 29 0.29 -0.39 16.02
N PHE A 30 -0.07 -0.07 14.79
CA PHE A 30 0.89 0.38 13.77
C PHE A 30 0.90 1.88 13.52
N TRP A 31 -0.21 2.58 13.73
CA TRP A 31 -0.31 4.01 13.44
C TRP A 31 0.75 4.84 14.18
N LYS A 32 0.82 4.68 15.50
CA LYS A 32 1.75 5.44 16.34
C LYS A 32 3.21 5.09 16.04
N ILE A 33 3.50 3.82 15.81
CA ILE A 33 4.84 3.34 15.47
C ILE A 33 5.27 3.93 14.11
N GLY A 34 4.41 3.88 13.11
CA GLY A 34 4.66 4.49 11.81
C GLY A 34 5.00 5.98 11.92
N GLN A 35 4.19 6.74 12.66
CA GLN A 35 4.45 8.17 12.89
C GLN A 35 5.80 8.43 13.55
N ILE A 36 6.13 7.69 14.61
CA ILE A 36 7.39 7.86 15.34
C ILE A 36 8.58 7.58 14.41
N ILE A 37 8.53 6.50 13.64
CA ILE A 37 9.58 6.18 12.67
C ILE A 37 9.74 7.32 11.66
N GLY A 38 8.64 7.80 11.08
CA GLY A 38 8.65 8.93 10.14
C GLY A 38 9.27 10.19 10.74
N GLN A 39 8.91 10.54 11.98
CA GLN A 39 9.43 11.70 12.69
C GLN A 39 10.92 11.57 13.00
N VAL A 40 11.37 10.42 13.51
CA VAL A 40 12.78 10.18 13.85
C VAL A 40 13.68 10.33 12.62
N PHE A 41 13.27 9.73 11.49
CA PHE A 41 14.04 9.89 10.24
C PHE A 41 13.95 11.30 9.66
N GLY A 42 12.78 11.94 9.76
CA GLY A 42 12.57 13.29 9.24
C GLY A 42 13.37 14.37 9.98
N SER A 43 13.62 14.18 11.28
CA SER A 43 14.42 15.09 12.11
C SER A 43 15.91 14.78 12.08
N SER A 44 16.32 13.67 11.45
CA SER A 44 17.72 13.23 11.40
C SER A 44 18.44 13.73 10.13
N ASP A 45 19.77 13.88 10.21
CA ASP A 45 20.61 14.19 9.05
C ASP A 45 20.58 13.08 7.99
N ILE A 46 20.26 11.86 8.42
CA ILE A 46 20.19 10.66 7.57
C ILE A 46 18.77 10.39 7.02
N LYS A 47 17.96 11.44 6.83
CA LYS A 47 16.57 11.35 6.32
C LYS A 47 16.40 10.52 5.04
N TRP A 48 17.45 10.45 4.21
CA TRP A 48 17.43 9.64 2.98
C TRP A 48 17.31 8.14 3.22
N LEU A 49 17.68 7.68 4.42
CA LEU A 49 17.61 6.26 4.77
C LEU A 49 16.17 5.76 4.88
N ILE A 50 15.20 6.65 5.06
CA ILE A 50 13.76 6.28 5.08
C ILE A 50 13.29 5.71 3.74
N ILE A 51 13.95 6.07 2.62
CA ILE A 51 13.58 5.58 1.28
C ILE A 51 13.80 4.06 1.19
N PRO A 52 15.03 3.53 1.34
CA PRO A 52 15.25 2.09 1.26
C PRO A 52 14.52 1.32 2.38
N ILE A 53 14.44 1.88 3.58
CA ILE A 53 13.68 1.27 4.68
C ILE A 53 12.20 1.18 4.33
N GLY A 54 11.61 2.26 3.82
CA GLY A 54 10.21 2.27 3.40
C GLY A 54 9.94 1.30 2.25
N MET A 55 10.86 1.17 1.29
CA MET A 55 10.75 0.17 0.22
C MET A 55 10.73 -1.26 0.77
N VAL A 56 11.63 -1.59 1.68
CA VAL A 56 11.68 -2.92 2.32
C VAL A 56 10.41 -3.18 3.13
N ILE A 57 9.99 -2.22 3.94
CA ILE A 57 8.76 -2.33 4.73
C ILE A 57 7.55 -2.52 3.79
N GLY A 58 7.42 -1.70 2.77
CA GLY A 58 6.32 -1.79 1.80
C GLY A 58 6.26 -3.12 1.07
N PHE A 59 7.41 -3.66 0.71
CA PHE A 59 7.51 -5.00 0.14
C PHE A 59 6.91 -6.06 1.06
N PHE A 60 7.32 -6.08 2.34
CA PHE A 60 6.81 -7.06 3.30
C PHE A 60 5.36 -6.81 3.70
N VAL A 61 4.93 -5.56 3.80
CA VAL A 61 3.53 -5.20 4.08
C VAL A 61 2.61 -5.79 3.01
N VAL A 62 2.93 -5.62 1.73
CA VAL A 62 2.13 -6.20 0.64
C VAL A 62 2.15 -7.73 0.67
N MET A 63 3.28 -8.34 0.98
CA MET A 63 3.36 -9.80 1.11
C MET A 63 2.51 -10.33 2.28
N ALA A 64 2.39 -9.56 3.35
CA ALA A 64 1.58 -9.92 4.52
C ALA A 64 0.09 -9.56 4.37
N GLU A 65 -0.27 -8.72 3.39
CA GLU A 65 -1.63 -8.21 3.21
C GLU A 65 -2.61 -9.34 2.86
N PRO A 66 -3.64 -9.60 3.68
CA PRO A 66 -4.59 -10.69 3.43
C PRO A 66 -5.38 -10.51 2.13
N SER A 67 -5.75 -9.29 1.78
CA SER A 67 -6.49 -8.96 0.56
C SER A 67 -5.69 -9.31 -0.71
N VAL A 68 -4.39 -9.06 -0.71
CA VAL A 68 -3.47 -9.44 -1.79
C VAL A 68 -3.38 -10.97 -1.93
N GLN A 69 -3.38 -11.71 -0.82
CA GLN A 69 -3.35 -13.16 -0.85
C GLN A 69 -4.61 -13.76 -1.46
N VAL A 70 -5.78 -13.16 -1.17
CA VAL A 70 -7.07 -13.58 -1.75
C VAL A 70 -7.10 -13.27 -3.25
N LEU A 71 -6.70 -12.06 -3.65
CA LEU A 71 -6.63 -11.66 -5.06
C LEU A 71 -5.75 -12.60 -5.87
N ASN A 72 -4.54 -12.88 -5.40
CA ASN A 72 -3.60 -13.77 -6.09
C ASN A 72 -4.18 -15.17 -6.30
N LYS A 73 -4.94 -15.69 -5.32
CA LYS A 73 -5.62 -16.97 -5.45
C LYS A 73 -6.75 -16.93 -6.47
N GLN A 74 -7.49 -15.83 -6.55
CA GLN A 74 -8.55 -15.65 -7.54
C GLN A 74 -8.00 -15.54 -8.95
N VAL A 75 -6.93 -14.77 -9.14
CA VAL A 75 -6.28 -14.61 -10.45
C VAL A 75 -5.72 -15.97 -10.97
N GLU A 76 -5.06 -16.72 -10.11
CA GLU A 76 -4.58 -18.06 -10.46
C GLU A 76 -5.72 -18.98 -10.91
N GLY A 77 -6.87 -18.91 -10.21
CA GLY A 77 -8.08 -19.69 -10.60
C GLY A 77 -8.68 -19.27 -11.94
N ILE A 78 -8.80 -17.96 -12.18
CA ILE A 78 -9.39 -17.41 -13.43
C ILE A 78 -8.47 -17.67 -14.63
N THR A 79 -7.16 -17.60 -14.44
CA THR A 79 -6.16 -17.80 -15.51
C THR A 79 -5.79 -19.26 -15.69
N ALA A 80 -6.49 -20.20 -15.05
CA ALA A 80 -6.19 -21.62 -15.07
C ALA A 80 -4.70 -21.95 -14.79
N GLY A 81 -4.08 -21.18 -13.89
CA GLY A 81 -2.68 -21.37 -13.51
C GLY A 81 -1.65 -20.72 -14.45
N SER A 82 -2.08 -20.07 -15.54
CA SER A 82 -1.15 -19.37 -16.45
C SER A 82 -0.38 -18.24 -15.75
N ILE A 83 -0.98 -17.60 -14.77
CA ILE A 83 -0.32 -16.63 -13.89
C ILE A 83 -0.18 -17.29 -12.52
N SER A 84 1.06 -17.56 -12.09
CA SER A 84 1.27 -18.19 -10.80
C SER A 84 1.08 -17.17 -9.68
N ARG A 85 0.50 -17.62 -8.57
CA ARG A 85 0.30 -16.82 -7.35
C ARG A 85 1.59 -16.17 -6.86
N LYS A 86 2.71 -16.89 -6.91
CA LYS A 86 4.02 -16.38 -6.45
C LYS A 86 4.51 -15.24 -7.33
N THR A 87 4.44 -15.40 -8.65
CA THR A 87 4.88 -14.37 -9.61
C THR A 87 4.08 -13.09 -9.39
N MET A 88 2.75 -13.20 -9.27
CA MET A 88 1.90 -12.06 -9.05
C MET A 88 2.20 -11.34 -7.72
N LEU A 89 2.36 -12.10 -6.65
CA LEU A 89 2.70 -11.57 -5.33
C LEU A 89 4.01 -10.77 -5.36
N PHE A 90 5.08 -11.34 -5.93
CA PHE A 90 6.37 -10.67 -6.02
C PHE A 90 6.32 -9.42 -6.92
N THR A 91 5.62 -9.48 -8.05
CA THR A 91 5.45 -8.34 -8.95
C THR A 91 4.73 -7.19 -8.25
N LEU A 92 3.64 -7.48 -7.53
CA LEU A 92 2.93 -6.48 -6.73
C LEU A 92 3.80 -5.90 -5.62
N ALA A 93 4.48 -6.76 -4.86
CA ALA A 93 5.34 -6.32 -3.76
C ALA A 93 6.49 -5.42 -4.23
N ILE A 94 7.13 -5.74 -5.36
CA ILE A 94 8.18 -4.91 -5.97
C ILE A 94 7.59 -3.59 -6.48
N GLY A 95 6.45 -3.62 -7.17
CA GLY A 95 5.78 -2.42 -7.66
C GLY A 95 5.41 -1.45 -6.54
N VAL A 96 4.83 -1.96 -5.44
CA VAL A 96 4.51 -1.14 -4.27
C VAL A 96 5.77 -0.64 -3.56
N ALA A 97 6.80 -1.46 -3.42
CA ALA A 97 8.07 -1.03 -2.84
C ALA A 97 8.67 0.17 -3.59
N ILE A 98 8.71 0.12 -4.91
CA ILE A 98 9.18 1.23 -5.76
C ILE A 98 8.29 2.46 -5.58
N SER A 99 6.97 2.29 -5.57
CA SER A 99 6.01 3.39 -5.39
C SER A 99 6.18 4.10 -4.04
N ILE A 100 6.43 3.34 -2.97
CA ILE A 100 6.72 3.88 -1.64
C ILE A 100 8.05 4.62 -1.63
N GLY A 101 9.09 4.07 -2.25
CA GLY A 101 10.37 4.74 -2.40
C GLY A 101 10.23 6.10 -3.11
N LEU A 102 9.49 6.14 -4.21
CA LEU A 102 9.17 7.38 -4.92
C LEU A 102 8.34 8.36 -4.07
N SER A 103 7.43 7.85 -3.25
CA SER A 103 6.62 8.68 -2.35
C SER A 103 7.48 9.34 -1.26
N PHE A 104 8.40 8.62 -0.63
CA PHE A 104 9.32 9.20 0.35
C PHE A 104 10.32 10.15 -0.30
N LEU A 105 10.86 9.79 -1.47
CA LEU A 105 11.73 10.67 -2.24
C LEU A 105 11.03 12.01 -2.54
N ARG A 106 9.79 11.97 -2.99
CA ARG A 106 8.98 13.16 -3.24
C ARG A 106 8.81 14.02 -1.99
N ILE A 107 8.51 13.40 -0.85
CA ILE A 107 8.33 14.12 0.42
C ILE A 107 9.62 14.83 0.82
N ILE A 108 10.77 14.16 0.74
CA ILE A 108 12.08 14.75 1.09
C ILE A 108 12.43 15.91 0.17
N LEU A 109 12.14 15.79 -1.14
CA LEU A 109 12.39 16.82 -2.14
C LEU A 109 11.30 17.89 -2.20
N GLN A 110 10.24 17.75 -1.39
CA GLN A 110 9.06 18.64 -1.35
C GLN A 110 8.39 18.85 -2.72
N ILE A 111 8.43 17.82 -3.58
CA ILE A 111 7.82 17.87 -4.91
C ILE A 111 6.31 17.73 -4.78
N PRO A 112 5.49 18.60 -5.42
CA PRO A 112 4.05 18.46 -5.46
C PRO A 112 3.60 17.10 -6.00
N MET A 113 2.56 16.53 -5.41
CA MET A 113 2.08 15.17 -5.75
C MET A 113 1.73 15.01 -7.24
N LEU A 114 1.19 16.06 -7.88
CA LEU A 114 0.76 16.03 -9.27
C LEU A 114 1.89 15.72 -10.24
N TYR A 115 3.12 16.14 -9.96
CA TYR A 115 4.27 15.87 -10.84
C TYR A 115 4.65 14.40 -10.96
N ILE A 116 4.28 13.57 -9.99
CA ILE A 116 4.49 12.11 -10.04
C ILE A 116 3.20 11.40 -10.44
N LEU A 117 2.06 11.87 -9.94
CA LEU A 117 0.77 11.24 -10.19
C LEU A 117 0.38 11.30 -11.68
N VAL A 118 0.46 12.49 -12.30
CA VAL A 118 0.04 12.68 -13.70
C VAL A 118 0.89 11.83 -14.67
N PRO A 119 2.23 11.87 -14.64
CA PRO A 119 3.03 10.99 -15.50
C PRO A 119 2.81 9.51 -15.20
N GLY A 120 2.67 9.13 -13.92
CA GLY A 120 2.41 7.76 -13.52
C GLY A 120 1.12 7.20 -14.11
N TYR A 121 0.02 7.95 -14.01
CA TYR A 121 -1.25 7.56 -14.63
C TYR A 121 -1.19 7.58 -16.16
N ALA A 122 -0.51 8.56 -16.76
CA ALA A 122 -0.33 8.60 -18.21
C ALA A 122 0.39 7.34 -18.71
N ILE A 123 1.48 6.94 -18.05
CA ILE A 123 2.22 5.71 -18.38
C ILE A 123 1.33 4.48 -18.21
N ALA A 124 0.58 4.38 -17.09
CA ALA A 124 -0.32 3.25 -16.83
C ALA A 124 -1.40 3.14 -17.91
N LEU A 125 -2.01 4.25 -18.31
CA LEU A 125 -3.03 4.26 -19.36
C LEU A 125 -2.43 3.89 -20.73
N ILE A 126 -1.26 4.42 -21.09
CA ILE A 126 -0.58 4.07 -22.33
C ILE A 126 -0.24 2.58 -22.35
N LEU A 127 0.32 2.04 -21.27
CA LEU A 127 0.61 0.61 -21.15
C LEU A 127 -0.65 -0.25 -21.27
N SER A 128 -1.78 0.20 -20.71
CA SER A 128 -3.05 -0.53 -20.80
C SER A 128 -3.60 -0.66 -22.21
N LEU A 129 -3.22 0.24 -23.14
CA LEU A 129 -3.60 0.15 -24.55
C LEU A 129 -2.86 -0.97 -25.30
N PHE A 130 -1.64 -1.28 -24.88
CA PHE A 130 -0.82 -2.34 -25.48
C PHE A 130 -0.99 -3.70 -24.80
N ALA A 131 -1.45 -3.70 -23.54
CA ALA A 131 -1.63 -4.94 -22.79
C ALA A 131 -2.97 -5.62 -23.11
N PRO A 132 -3.04 -6.97 -23.12
CA PRO A 132 -4.30 -7.67 -23.20
C PRO A 132 -5.27 -7.24 -22.10
N LYS A 133 -6.56 -7.13 -22.41
CA LYS A 133 -7.60 -6.60 -21.50
C LYS A 133 -7.63 -7.26 -20.13
N ILE A 134 -7.39 -8.57 -20.08
CA ILE A 134 -7.37 -9.32 -18.82
C ILE A 134 -6.23 -8.87 -17.90
N PHE A 135 -5.04 -8.61 -18.43
CA PHE A 135 -3.90 -8.15 -17.64
C PHE A 135 -4.09 -6.70 -17.15
N SER A 136 -4.66 -5.83 -18.00
CA SER A 136 -5.00 -4.47 -17.60
C SER A 136 -6.03 -4.46 -16.47
N ALA A 137 -7.09 -5.27 -16.57
CA ALA A 137 -8.10 -5.40 -15.52
C ALA A 137 -7.49 -5.88 -14.20
N ILE A 138 -6.66 -6.94 -14.24
CA ILE A 138 -5.96 -7.46 -13.07
C ILE A 138 -5.03 -6.40 -12.46
N ALA A 139 -4.31 -5.64 -13.29
CA ALA A 139 -3.37 -4.63 -12.81
C ALA A 139 -4.09 -3.49 -12.06
N PHE A 140 -5.20 -2.97 -12.59
CA PHE A 140 -5.98 -1.93 -11.92
C PHE A 140 -6.64 -2.43 -10.64
N ASP A 141 -7.19 -3.63 -10.64
CA ASP A 141 -7.78 -4.25 -9.44
C ASP A 141 -6.72 -4.50 -8.37
N SER A 142 -5.55 -4.99 -8.78
CA SER A 142 -4.41 -5.22 -7.89
C SER A 142 -3.91 -3.94 -7.22
N GLY A 143 -3.92 -2.82 -7.92
CA GLY A 143 -3.56 -1.52 -7.37
C GLY A 143 -4.48 -1.10 -6.23
N GLY A 144 -5.80 -1.29 -6.39
CA GLY A 144 -6.79 -1.05 -5.35
C GLY A 144 -6.61 -1.97 -4.14
N VAL A 145 -6.34 -3.25 -4.38
CA VAL A 145 -6.15 -4.24 -3.31
C VAL A 145 -4.82 -4.04 -2.56
N ALA A 146 -3.75 -3.62 -3.25
CA ALA A 146 -2.45 -3.38 -2.63
C ALA A 146 -2.41 -2.14 -1.72
N SER A 147 -3.38 -1.22 -1.86
CA SER A 147 -3.58 -0.09 -0.94
C SER A 147 -4.43 -0.46 0.30
N GLY A 148 -4.35 -1.70 0.74
CA GLY A 148 -5.15 -2.27 1.81
C GLY A 148 -4.85 -1.73 3.22
N PRO A 149 -5.53 -2.30 4.24
CA PRO A 149 -5.46 -1.82 5.61
C PRO A 149 -4.04 -1.68 6.18
N MET A 150 -3.14 -2.63 5.93
CA MET A 150 -1.78 -2.58 6.47
C MET A 150 -0.96 -1.45 5.85
N THR A 151 -1.14 -1.20 4.55
CA THR A 151 -0.50 -0.06 3.86
C THR A 151 -1.00 1.27 4.43
N ALA A 152 -2.30 1.41 4.63
CA ALA A 152 -2.91 2.62 5.16
C ALA A 152 -2.57 2.86 6.63
N THR A 153 -2.53 1.83 7.48
CA THR A 153 -2.30 1.98 8.92
C THR A 153 -0.83 2.10 9.32
N PHE A 154 0.11 1.76 8.45
CA PHE A 154 1.53 1.84 8.76
C PHE A 154 2.30 2.83 7.87
N LEU A 155 2.19 2.70 6.54
CA LEU A 155 2.96 3.53 5.62
C LEU A 155 2.45 4.97 5.54
N LEU A 156 1.15 5.18 5.61
CA LEU A 156 0.58 6.54 5.63
C LEU A 156 0.99 7.30 6.88
N PRO A 157 0.88 6.77 8.11
CA PRO A 157 1.41 7.43 9.31
C PRO A 157 2.91 7.68 9.26
N MET A 158 3.69 6.79 8.68
CA MET A 158 5.13 6.98 8.50
C MET A 158 5.43 8.16 7.56
N ALA A 159 4.66 8.30 6.47
CA ALA A 159 4.75 9.44 5.57
C ALA A 159 4.32 10.75 6.25
N THR A 160 3.22 10.74 7.01
CA THR A 160 2.77 11.92 7.75
C THR A 160 3.75 12.33 8.84
N GLY A 161 4.34 11.38 9.56
CA GLY A 161 5.40 11.63 10.54
C GLY A 161 6.62 12.30 9.92
N LEU A 162 7.05 11.81 8.75
CA LEU A 162 8.15 12.41 7.99
C LEU A 162 7.84 13.87 7.57
N ILE A 163 6.64 14.12 7.05
CA ILE A 163 6.21 15.48 6.66
C ILE A 163 6.21 16.41 7.86
N THR A 164 5.64 15.98 8.99
CA THR A 164 5.59 16.79 10.21
C THR A 164 6.98 17.18 10.70
N ALA A 165 7.94 16.26 10.68
CA ALA A 165 9.31 16.53 11.09
C ALA A 165 10.02 17.49 10.12
N LEU A 166 9.81 17.34 8.81
CA LEU A 166 10.39 18.24 7.81
C LEU A 166 9.81 19.66 7.92
N CYS A 167 8.50 19.81 8.15
CA CYS A 167 7.88 21.11 8.35
C CYS A 167 8.40 21.81 9.63
N ALA A 168 8.52 21.07 10.73
CA ALA A 168 9.07 21.61 11.99
C ALA A 168 10.51 22.10 11.84
N ASN A 169 11.34 21.41 11.04
CA ASN A 169 12.71 21.83 10.75
C ASN A 169 12.77 23.13 9.92
N VAL A 170 11.81 23.35 9.03
CA VAL A 170 11.73 24.58 8.22
C VAL A 170 11.30 25.77 9.09
N GLU A 171 10.35 25.60 9.99
CA GLU A 171 9.90 26.66 10.91
C GLU A 171 10.97 27.01 11.94
N GLY A 172 11.73 26.02 12.43
CA GLY A 172 12.85 26.25 13.36
C GLY A 172 14.08 26.90 12.74
N ALA A 173 14.25 26.84 11.43
CA ALA A 173 15.37 27.47 10.71
C ALA A 173 15.08 28.91 10.27
N GLY A 174 13.82 29.38 10.42
CA GLY A 174 13.37 30.74 10.04
C GLY A 174 13.28 31.75 11.18
N GLY A 175 13.65 31.37 12.41
CA GLY A 175 13.75 32.23 13.60
C GLY A 175 15.20 32.41 14.01
#